data_42e5b0eb43fe7f9f7eda2130bce49217
#
_entry.id   42e5b0eb43fe7f9f7eda2130bce49217
#
_cell.length_a   1.000
_cell.length_b   1.000
_cell.length_c   1.000
_cell.angle_alpha   90.00
_cell.angle_beta   90.00
_cell.angle_gamma   90.00
#
_symmetry.space_group_name_H-M   'P 1'
#
loop_
_entity.id
_entity.type
_entity.pdbx_description
1 polymer ?
#
loop_
_entity_poly.entity_id
_entity_poly.type
_entity_poly.pdbx_seq_one_letter_code
_entity_poly.pdbx_strand_id
1 'polypeptide(L)'
;KELQLEDALSNSDIALAKQCKEEKEALEAELEKQTKKAQREIRRKNLSVTEDDVADVVSGWTKIPVKKLAEGEAARLKKLEATLHKRVVGQEEAVTAVAKAVRRGRVGLKDPRRPIGSFLFLGPTGVGKTELAKALAASLFDDESNMVRLDMSEYMEKYSVSRLIGAPPGYVGYDEGGQLTEAVRRKPYSVVLFDEVEKAHPDVFNVLLQVLDDGRITDSQGRTVDFKNTIIIMTSNLGSAHLLEGIDENGDINPACEEAVMNELRGHFRPEFLNRLDEMILFKPLTKDNISRIVDLCVADVNKRLADRELKLRLTDAAKVF
;
A
#
# COMPACT_ATOMS: atom_id res chain seq x y z
N LYS A 1 31.14 16.96 -24.65
CA LYS A 1 32.05 17.49 -25.67
C LYS A 1 31.79 19.00 -25.94
N GLU A 2 30.55 19.49 -25.95
CA GLU A 2 30.26 20.93 -26.11
C GLU A 2 30.95 21.77 -25.04
N LEU A 3 30.83 21.41 -23.76
CA LEU A 3 31.51 22.08 -22.64
C LEU A 3 33.05 22.06 -22.83
N GLN A 4 33.61 20.95 -23.29
CA GLN A 4 35.05 20.86 -23.55
C GLN A 4 35.51 21.72 -24.73
N LEU A 5 34.64 21.92 -25.73
CA LEU A 5 34.90 22.80 -26.84
C LEU A 5 34.88 24.30 -26.40
N GLU A 6 33.89 24.66 -25.55
CA GLU A 6 33.81 26.00 -24.98
C GLU A 6 35.01 26.35 -24.10
N ASP A 7 35.44 25.41 -23.25
CA ASP A 7 36.62 25.54 -22.40
C ASP A 7 37.91 25.70 -23.24
N ALA A 8 38.09 24.90 -24.30
CA ALA A 8 39.22 24.98 -25.19
C ALA A 8 39.27 26.30 -25.98
N LEU A 9 38.10 26.81 -26.41
CA LEU A 9 37.99 28.12 -27.05
C LEU A 9 38.31 29.28 -26.08
N SER A 10 37.84 29.17 -24.85
CA SER A 10 38.10 30.16 -23.79
C SER A 10 39.58 30.25 -23.43
N ASN A 11 40.28 29.13 -23.47
CA ASN A 11 41.70 29.02 -23.17
C ASN A 11 42.61 29.28 -24.41
N SER A 12 42.02 29.62 -25.57
CA SER A 12 42.73 29.85 -26.85
C SER A 12 43.55 28.64 -27.35
N ASP A 13 43.17 27.42 -26.93
CA ASP A 13 43.83 26.19 -27.40
C ASP A 13 43.14 25.72 -28.68
N ILE A 14 43.64 26.22 -29.80
CA ILE A 14 43.10 25.96 -31.15
C ILE A 14 43.20 24.49 -31.53
N ALA A 15 44.27 23.79 -31.08
CA ALA A 15 44.47 22.40 -31.41
C ALA A 15 43.45 21.49 -30.74
N LEU A 16 43.19 21.69 -29.43
CA LEU A 16 42.20 20.97 -28.64
C LEU A 16 40.77 21.31 -29.12
N ALA A 17 40.49 22.56 -29.44
CA ALA A 17 39.20 22.99 -29.96
C ALA A 17 38.88 22.31 -31.31
N LYS A 18 39.82 22.17 -32.19
CA LYS A 18 39.67 21.50 -33.48
C LYS A 18 39.41 19.99 -33.29
N GLN A 19 40.13 19.34 -32.38
CA GLN A 19 39.93 17.91 -32.06
C GLN A 19 38.55 17.69 -31.45
N CYS A 20 38.14 18.50 -30.47
CA CYS A 20 36.81 18.43 -29.85
C CYS A 20 35.68 18.64 -30.86
N LYS A 21 35.87 19.50 -31.84
CA LYS A 21 34.90 19.75 -32.91
C LYS A 21 34.75 18.54 -33.83
N GLU A 22 35.87 17.95 -34.28
CA GLU A 22 35.88 16.75 -35.13
C GLU A 22 35.24 15.55 -34.41
N GLU A 23 35.51 15.37 -33.11
CA GLU A 23 34.87 14.32 -32.28
C GLU A 23 33.38 14.59 -32.08
N LYS A 24 32.96 15.86 -31.91
CA LYS A 24 31.54 16.22 -31.81
C LYS A 24 30.80 15.86 -33.10
N GLU A 25 31.33 16.29 -34.26
CA GLU A 25 30.71 16.01 -35.56
C GLU A 25 30.63 14.47 -35.83
N ALA A 26 31.65 13.71 -35.43
CA ALA A 26 31.64 12.24 -35.54
C ALA A 26 30.55 11.60 -34.66
N LEU A 27 30.40 12.06 -33.42
CA LEU A 27 29.38 11.57 -32.48
C LEU A 27 27.95 11.96 -32.94
N GLU A 28 27.76 13.15 -33.46
CA GLU A 28 26.50 13.62 -34.04
C GLU A 28 26.07 12.75 -35.24
N ALA A 29 27.03 12.44 -36.14
CA ALA A 29 26.80 11.57 -37.29
C ALA A 29 26.44 10.12 -36.85
N GLU A 30 27.07 9.63 -35.81
CA GLU A 30 26.77 8.29 -35.26
C GLU A 30 25.41 8.27 -34.58
N LEU A 31 25.08 9.30 -33.80
CA LEU A 31 23.77 9.46 -33.18
C LEU A 31 22.66 9.52 -34.23
N GLU A 32 22.86 10.27 -35.32
CA GLU A 32 21.89 10.33 -36.42
C GLU A 32 21.69 8.98 -37.12
N LYS A 33 22.80 8.22 -37.33
CA LYS A 33 22.71 6.85 -37.86
C LYS A 33 21.92 5.92 -36.94
N GLN A 34 22.21 5.96 -35.62
CA GLN A 34 21.52 5.14 -34.65
C GLN A 34 20.03 5.51 -34.54
N THR A 35 19.73 6.80 -34.53
CA THR A 35 18.34 7.31 -34.52
C THR A 35 17.57 6.87 -35.76
N LYS A 36 18.18 6.98 -36.97
CA LYS A 36 17.57 6.50 -38.22
C LYS A 36 17.37 4.98 -38.21
N LYS A 37 18.33 4.21 -37.62
CA LYS A 37 18.21 2.77 -37.49
C LYS A 37 17.09 2.39 -36.53
N ALA A 38 17.00 3.01 -35.36
CA ALA A 38 15.92 2.81 -34.39
C ALA A 38 14.55 3.16 -34.98
N GLN A 39 14.44 4.30 -35.69
CA GLN A 39 13.20 4.67 -36.37
C GLN A 39 12.78 3.66 -37.45
N ARG A 40 13.74 3.07 -38.21
CA ARG A 40 13.44 2.02 -39.20
C ARG A 40 13.01 0.73 -38.53
N GLU A 41 13.60 0.36 -37.38
CA GLU A 41 13.20 -0.80 -36.61
C GLU A 41 11.80 -0.64 -35.99
N ILE A 42 11.48 0.56 -35.49
CA ILE A 42 10.13 0.90 -35.00
C ILE A 42 9.09 0.82 -36.12
N ARG A 43 9.40 1.33 -37.32
CA ARG A 43 8.51 1.24 -38.50
C ARG A 43 8.36 -0.19 -39.04
N ARG A 44 9.36 -1.05 -38.85
CA ARG A 44 9.31 -2.48 -39.26
C ARG A 44 8.57 -3.38 -38.28
N LYS A 45 8.53 -3.01 -36.99
CA LYS A 45 7.61 -3.66 -36.04
C LYS A 45 6.21 -3.22 -36.43
N ASN A 46 5.40 -4.17 -36.91
CA ASN A 46 3.95 -3.98 -36.99
C ASN A 46 3.48 -3.74 -35.56
N LEU A 47 3.34 -2.49 -35.18
CA LEU A 47 2.77 -2.08 -33.91
C LEU A 47 1.27 -2.43 -33.97
N SER A 48 0.92 -3.63 -33.59
CA SER A 48 -0.46 -3.99 -33.30
C SER A 48 -0.76 -3.56 -31.87
N VAL A 49 -1.83 -2.83 -31.68
CA VAL A 49 -2.38 -2.55 -30.35
C VAL A 49 -2.88 -3.87 -29.78
N THR A 50 -2.33 -4.26 -28.65
CA THR A 50 -2.73 -5.49 -27.94
C THR A 50 -3.81 -5.16 -26.90
N GLU A 51 -4.49 -6.21 -26.40
CA GLU A 51 -5.43 -6.06 -25.29
C GLU A 51 -4.74 -5.47 -24.04
N ASP A 52 -3.45 -5.79 -23.85
CA ASP A 52 -2.63 -5.27 -22.76
C ASP A 52 -2.40 -3.76 -22.87
N ASP A 53 -2.16 -3.25 -24.09
CA ASP A 53 -1.99 -1.82 -24.32
C ASP A 53 -3.27 -1.04 -24.02
N VAL A 54 -4.42 -1.59 -24.42
CA VAL A 54 -5.74 -1.02 -24.11
C VAL A 54 -6.00 -1.06 -22.61
N ALA A 55 -5.67 -2.17 -21.93
CA ALA A 55 -5.85 -2.33 -20.50
C ALA A 55 -4.98 -1.34 -19.71
N ASP A 56 -3.76 -1.02 -20.18
CA ASP A 56 -2.87 -0.01 -19.56
C ASP A 56 -3.46 1.39 -19.66
N VAL A 57 -3.96 1.77 -20.83
CA VAL A 57 -4.60 3.08 -21.05
C VAL A 57 -5.86 3.21 -20.18
N VAL A 58 -6.72 2.20 -20.17
CA VAL A 58 -7.94 2.19 -19.35
C VAL A 58 -7.59 2.25 -17.85
N SER A 59 -6.58 1.49 -17.41
CA SER A 59 -6.10 1.54 -16.02
C SER A 59 -5.57 2.92 -15.65
N GLY A 60 -4.87 3.60 -16.57
CA GLY A 60 -4.39 4.97 -16.38
C GLY A 60 -5.52 5.99 -16.20
N TRP A 61 -6.62 5.84 -16.94
CA TRP A 61 -7.76 6.76 -16.90
C TRP A 61 -8.67 6.50 -15.70
N THR A 62 -9.01 5.22 -15.46
CA THR A 62 -10.02 4.84 -14.47
C THR A 62 -9.45 4.57 -13.09
N LYS A 63 -8.12 4.41 -12.98
CA LYS A 63 -7.42 3.91 -11.80
C LYS A 63 -7.86 2.50 -11.37
N ILE A 64 -8.49 1.76 -12.29
CA ILE A 64 -8.88 0.36 -12.10
C ILE A 64 -7.77 -0.52 -12.69
N PRO A 65 -7.17 -1.47 -11.96
CA PRO A 65 -6.08 -2.33 -12.45
C PRO A 65 -6.59 -3.41 -13.41
N VAL A 66 -7.00 -3.00 -14.63
CA VAL A 66 -7.70 -3.87 -15.62
C VAL A 66 -6.87 -5.08 -15.99
N LYS A 67 -5.56 -4.95 -16.19
CA LYS A 67 -4.66 -6.10 -16.48
C LYS A 67 -4.73 -7.16 -15.39
N LYS A 68 -4.67 -6.76 -14.13
CA LYS A 68 -4.72 -7.69 -13.01
C LYS A 68 -6.09 -8.30 -12.78
N LEU A 69 -7.15 -7.66 -13.24
CA LEU A 69 -8.49 -8.25 -13.24
C LEU A 69 -8.65 -9.29 -14.35
N ALA A 70 -7.92 -9.15 -15.48
CA ALA A 70 -7.97 -10.07 -16.62
C ALA A 70 -6.99 -11.25 -16.48
N GLU A 71 -5.78 -11.03 -15.96
CA GLU A 71 -4.82 -12.11 -15.70
C GLU A 71 -5.31 -12.99 -14.55
N GLY A 72 -5.47 -14.27 -14.84
CA GLY A 72 -5.87 -15.36 -13.94
C GLY A 72 -5.85 -15.04 -12.45
N GLU A 73 -6.84 -14.31 -11.97
CA GLU A 73 -6.98 -13.84 -10.58
C GLU A 73 -6.74 -14.98 -9.57
N ALA A 74 -7.16 -16.19 -9.95
CA ALA A 74 -6.94 -17.40 -9.18
C ALA A 74 -5.46 -17.74 -8.96
N ALA A 75 -4.60 -17.55 -9.98
CA ALA A 75 -3.15 -17.83 -9.86
C ALA A 75 -2.46 -16.81 -8.93
N ARG A 76 -2.88 -15.56 -8.98
CA ARG A 76 -2.36 -14.50 -8.11
C ARG A 76 -2.80 -14.67 -6.67
N LEU A 77 -4.08 -14.94 -6.45
CA LEU A 77 -4.63 -15.24 -5.11
C LEU A 77 -3.97 -16.47 -4.49
N LYS A 78 -3.59 -17.47 -5.30
CA LYS A 78 -2.82 -18.63 -4.83
C LYS A 78 -1.42 -18.25 -4.36
N LYS A 79 -0.76 -17.29 -5.03
CA LYS A 79 0.59 -16.81 -4.70
C LYS A 79 0.61 -15.65 -3.69
N LEU A 80 -0.56 -15.11 -3.32
CA LEU A 80 -0.68 -13.92 -2.48
C LEU A 80 0.11 -14.07 -1.18
N GLU A 81 -0.08 -15.16 -0.47
CA GLU A 81 0.58 -15.47 0.81
C GLU A 81 2.11 -15.45 0.68
N ALA A 82 2.67 -16.14 -0.33
CA ALA A 82 4.10 -16.14 -0.59
C ALA A 82 4.63 -14.74 -0.98
N THR A 83 3.80 -13.90 -1.61
CA THR A 83 4.18 -12.53 -1.96
C THR A 83 4.20 -11.62 -0.74
N LEU A 84 3.23 -11.78 0.17
CA LEU A 84 3.18 -11.02 1.42
C LEU A 84 4.33 -11.36 2.35
N HIS A 85 4.71 -12.65 2.47
CA HIS A 85 5.85 -13.10 3.28
C HIS A 85 7.21 -12.54 2.82
N LYS A 86 7.35 -12.09 1.57
CA LYS A 86 8.57 -11.42 1.11
C LYS A 86 8.78 -10.05 1.76
N ARG A 87 7.72 -9.42 2.22
CA ARG A 87 7.74 -8.06 2.78
C ARG A 87 7.47 -8.04 4.28
N VAL A 88 6.60 -8.92 4.75
CA VAL A 88 6.18 -8.98 6.15
C VAL A 88 6.89 -10.15 6.82
N VAL A 89 7.72 -9.86 7.79
CA VAL A 89 8.56 -10.82 8.51
C VAL A 89 7.98 -11.11 9.88
N GLY A 90 7.96 -12.39 10.29
CA GLY A 90 7.60 -12.82 11.65
C GLY A 90 6.11 -12.74 11.97
N GLN A 91 5.23 -12.70 10.96
CA GLN A 91 3.78 -12.58 11.11
C GLN A 91 3.05 -13.65 10.25
N GLU A 92 3.51 -14.89 10.31
CA GLU A 92 3.04 -15.98 9.43
C GLU A 92 1.55 -16.20 9.56
N GLU A 93 1.02 -16.23 10.79
CA GLU A 93 -0.40 -16.43 11.06
C GLU A 93 -1.26 -15.28 10.54
N ALA A 94 -0.79 -14.03 10.74
CA ALA A 94 -1.48 -12.84 10.25
C ALA A 94 -1.56 -12.82 8.71
N VAL A 95 -0.45 -13.11 8.03
CA VAL A 95 -0.39 -13.18 6.57
C VAL A 95 -1.31 -14.27 6.02
N THR A 96 -1.27 -15.47 6.63
CA THR A 96 -2.11 -16.59 6.22
C THR A 96 -3.60 -16.29 6.43
N ALA A 97 -3.99 -15.72 7.56
CA ALA A 97 -5.38 -15.36 7.87
C ALA A 97 -5.91 -14.33 6.85
N VAL A 98 -5.15 -13.26 6.62
CA VAL A 98 -5.51 -12.23 5.62
C VAL A 98 -5.62 -12.82 4.22
N ALA A 99 -4.63 -13.59 3.78
CA ALA A 99 -4.65 -14.20 2.45
C ALA A 99 -5.84 -15.14 2.25
N LYS A 100 -6.20 -15.92 3.28
CA LYS A 100 -7.36 -16.82 3.29
C LYS A 100 -8.67 -16.04 3.20
N ALA A 101 -8.83 -14.98 3.99
CA ALA A 101 -10.05 -14.16 3.99
C ALA A 101 -10.22 -13.40 2.67
N VAL A 102 -9.15 -12.83 2.10
CA VAL A 102 -9.17 -12.16 0.79
C VAL A 102 -9.55 -13.16 -0.33
N ARG A 103 -8.99 -14.39 -0.30
CA ARG A 103 -9.39 -15.44 -1.24
C ARG A 103 -10.89 -15.76 -1.14
N ARG A 104 -11.44 -15.92 0.09
CA ARG A 104 -12.89 -16.14 0.29
C ARG A 104 -13.74 -15.01 -0.28
N GLY A 105 -13.34 -13.76 -0.04
CA GLY A 105 -14.04 -12.57 -0.55
C GLY A 105 -14.08 -12.51 -2.08
N ARG A 106 -12.95 -12.84 -2.74
CA ARG A 106 -12.83 -12.77 -4.20
C ARG A 106 -13.49 -13.93 -4.95
N VAL A 107 -13.58 -15.11 -4.35
CA VAL A 107 -14.24 -16.29 -4.97
C VAL A 107 -15.78 -16.21 -4.86
N GLY A 108 -16.33 -15.15 -4.27
CA GLY A 108 -17.79 -14.96 -4.17
C GLY A 108 -18.47 -15.80 -3.09
N LEU A 109 -17.71 -16.32 -2.12
CA LEU A 109 -18.25 -17.05 -0.95
C LEU A 109 -18.79 -16.11 0.13
N LYS A 110 -18.70 -14.80 -0.07
CA LYS A 110 -19.15 -13.73 0.83
C LYS A 110 -20.31 -12.97 0.20
N ASP A 111 -21.09 -12.25 1.01
CA ASP A 111 -22.13 -11.34 0.53
C ASP A 111 -21.50 -10.32 -0.44
N PRO A 112 -21.95 -10.24 -1.70
CA PRO A 112 -21.36 -9.38 -2.73
C PRO A 112 -21.58 -7.89 -2.46
N ARG A 113 -22.41 -7.53 -1.48
CA ARG A 113 -22.61 -6.15 -1.06
C ARG A 113 -21.49 -5.66 -0.14
N ARG A 114 -20.82 -6.55 0.60
CA ARG A 114 -19.79 -6.21 1.59
C ARG A 114 -18.42 -5.97 0.95
N PRO A 115 -17.50 -5.24 1.61
CA PRO A 115 -16.11 -5.13 1.17
C PRO A 115 -15.44 -6.49 0.97
N ILE A 116 -14.38 -6.55 0.13
CA ILE A 116 -13.62 -7.80 -0.14
C ILE A 116 -13.15 -8.45 1.16
N GLY A 117 -12.66 -7.64 2.10
CA GLY A 117 -12.22 -8.07 3.42
C GLY A 117 -12.29 -6.94 4.43
N SER A 118 -12.54 -7.28 5.68
CA SER A 118 -12.59 -6.36 6.81
C SER A 118 -11.81 -6.95 7.99
N PHE A 119 -10.75 -6.26 8.40
CA PHE A 119 -9.77 -6.77 9.35
C PHE A 119 -9.53 -5.80 10.50
N LEU A 120 -9.35 -6.33 11.70
CA LEU A 120 -8.82 -5.59 12.84
C LEU A 120 -7.44 -6.17 13.21
N PHE A 121 -6.39 -5.37 13.04
CA PHE A 121 -5.02 -5.72 13.36
C PHE A 121 -4.67 -5.22 14.76
N LEU A 122 -4.34 -6.13 15.64
CA LEU A 122 -4.08 -5.91 17.06
C LEU A 122 -2.62 -6.17 17.37
N GLY A 123 -2.01 -5.34 18.19
CA GLY A 123 -0.65 -5.56 18.64
C GLY A 123 0.16 -4.28 18.83
N PRO A 124 1.37 -4.37 19.37
CA PRO A 124 2.20 -3.23 19.67
C PRO A 124 2.61 -2.45 18.43
N THR A 125 3.13 -1.25 18.63
CA THR A 125 3.62 -0.41 17.53
C THR A 125 4.86 -1.04 16.90
N GLY A 126 5.03 -0.89 15.59
CA GLY A 126 6.24 -1.34 14.88
C GLY A 126 6.29 -2.81 14.47
N VAL A 127 5.26 -3.62 14.75
CA VAL A 127 5.24 -5.06 14.43
C VAL A 127 4.87 -5.40 12.98
N GLY A 128 4.59 -4.38 12.14
CA GLY A 128 4.32 -4.59 10.71
C GLY A 128 2.86 -4.47 10.28
N LYS A 129 1.93 -4.00 11.13
CA LYS A 129 0.50 -3.81 10.79
C LYS A 129 0.30 -2.98 9.53
N THR A 130 0.90 -1.79 9.49
CA THR A 130 0.82 -0.88 8.32
C THR A 130 1.57 -1.44 7.11
N GLU A 131 2.67 -2.17 7.32
CA GLU A 131 3.42 -2.78 6.21
C GLU A 131 2.62 -3.89 5.52
N LEU A 132 1.87 -4.69 6.26
CA LEU A 132 0.97 -5.69 5.68
C LEU A 132 -0.13 -5.01 4.83
N ALA A 133 -0.68 -3.87 5.28
CA ALA A 133 -1.66 -3.11 4.50
C ALA A 133 -1.07 -2.58 3.17
N LYS A 134 0.17 -2.05 3.20
CA LYS A 134 0.90 -1.63 1.99
C LYS A 134 1.18 -2.80 1.05
N ALA A 135 1.64 -3.92 1.60
CA ALA A 135 1.91 -5.13 0.83
C ALA A 135 0.66 -5.67 0.13
N LEU A 136 -0.50 -5.59 0.80
CA LEU A 136 -1.80 -5.94 0.20
C LEU A 136 -2.18 -4.99 -0.93
N ALA A 137 -2.04 -3.68 -0.74
CA ALA A 137 -2.33 -2.70 -1.79
C ALA A 137 -1.47 -2.95 -3.03
N ALA A 138 -0.15 -3.13 -2.86
CA ALA A 138 0.76 -3.45 -3.96
C ALA A 138 0.43 -4.79 -4.64
N SER A 139 0.07 -5.83 -3.87
CA SER A 139 -0.19 -7.16 -4.42
C SER A 139 -1.51 -7.29 -5.16
N LEU A 140 -2.57 -6.61 -4.68
CA LEU A 140 -3.93 -6.75 -5.21
C LEU A 140 -4.32 -5.61 -6.16
N PHE A 141 -3.78 -4.42 -5.93
CA PHE A 141 -4.16 -3.19 -6.63
C PHE A 141 -2.97 -2.50 -7.31
N ASP A 142 -1.87 -3.20 -7.56
CA ASP A 142 -0.68 -2.81 -8.33
C ASP A 142 0.29 -1.85 -7.66
N ASP A 143 -0.18 -0.96 -6.82
CA ASP A 143 0.62 0.11 -6.25
C ASP A 143 0.26 0.36 -4.79
N GLU A 144 1.26 0.67 -3.98
CA GLU A 144 1.07 1.08 -2.58
C GLU A 144 0.27 2.38 -2.47
N SER A 145 0.31 3.23 -3.50
CA SER A 145 -0.49 4.46 -3.55
C SER A 145 -2.01 4.19 -3.59
N ASN A 146 -2.43 2.96 -3.89
CA ASN A 146 -3.82 2.52 -3.77
C ASN A 146 -4.20 2.13 -2.34
N MET A 147 -3.48 2.69 -1.37
CA MET A 147 -3.85 2.68 0.03
C MET A 147 -4.33 4.07 0.46
N VAL A 148 -5.50 4.13 1.06
CA VAL A 148 -6.06 5.33 1.71
C VAL A 148 -5.82 5.16 3.21
N ARG A 149 -4.99 6.00 3.82
CA ARG A 149 -4.70 5.96 5.26
C ARG A 149 -5.41 7.12 5.96
N LEU A 150 -6.13 6.80 7.01
CA LEU A 150 -6.82 7.74 7.89
C LEU A 150 -6.38 7.47 9.33
N ASP A 151 -5.77 8.46 9.96
CA ASP A 151 -5.35 8.39 11.36
C ASP A 151 -6.53 8.78 12.25
N MET A 152 -6.99 7.85 13.06
CA MET A 152 -8.18 8.06 13.90
C MET A 152 -7.93 8.99 15.08
N SER A 153 -6.68 9.31 15.40
CA SER A 153 -6.35 10.37 16.36
C SER A 153 -6.83 11.76 15.93
N GLU A 154 -7.02 11.97 14.60
CA GLU A 154 -7.61 13.20 14.06
C GLU A 154 -9.14 13.24 14.16
N TYR A 155 -9.79 12.14 14.55
CA TYR A 155 -11.24 11.94 14.57
C TYR A 155 -11.78 11.63 15.96
N MET A 156 -11.14 12.19 16.99
CA MET A 156 -11.53 12.01 18.40
C MET A 156 -12.79 12.80 18.77
N GLU A 157 -13.13 13.84 18.04
CA GLU A 157 -14.23 14.74 18.37
C GLU A 157 -15.45 14.49 17.46
N LYS A 158 -16.65 14.76 18.00
CA LYS A 158 -17.92 14.48 17.32
C LYS A 158 -18.04 15.13 15.94
N TYR A 159 -17.59 16.36 15.77
CA TYR A 159 -17.65 17.06 14.48
C TYR A 159 -16.65 16.49 13.44
N SER A 160 -15.68 15.71 13.88
CA SER A 160 -14.69 15.11 12.98
C SER A 160 -15.33 14.09 12.02
N VAL A 161 -16.49 13.52 12.36
CA VAL A 161 -17.23 12.61 11.46
C VAL A 161 -17.59 13.31 10.15
N SER A 162 -17.94 14.60 10.20
CA SER A 162 -18.22 15.38 8.99
C SER A 162 -17.01 15.51 8.07
N ARG A 163 -15.79 15.42 8.59
CA ARG A 163 -14.58 15.37 7.76
C ARG A 163 -14.44 14.06 6.99
N LEU A 164 -14.99 12.94 7.50
CA LEU A 164 -14.96 11.65 6.82
C LEU A 164 -15.94 11.59 5.65
N ILE A 165 -17.19 12.03 5.86
CA ILE A 165 -18.28 11.85 4.89
C ILE A 165 -18.70 13.15 4.19
N GLY A 166 -18.15 14.29 4.61
CA GLY A 166 -18.48 15.64 4.14
C GLY A 166 -19.35 16.43 5.13
N ALA A 167 -19.19 17.75 5.13
CA ALA A 167 -19.99 18.66 5.93
C ALA A 167 -21.42 18.80 5.37
N PRO A 168 -22.45 18.95 6.21
CA PRO A 168 -23.81 19.20 5.75
C PRO A 168 -23.93 20.54 4.98
N PRO A 169 -24.96 20.69 4.12
CA PRO A 169 -25.20 21.96 3.42
C PRO A 169 -25.24 23.15 4.36
N GLY A 170 -24.53 24.22 4.00
CA GLY A 170 -24.46 25.47 4.79
C GLY A 170 -23.34 25.51 5.85
N TYR A 171 -22.56 24.43 6.01
CA TYR A 171 -21.38 24.40 6.87
C TYR A 171 -20.10 24.60 6.07
N VAL A 172 -19.06 25.15 6.72
CA VAL A 172 -17.71 25.30 6.13
C VAL A 172 -17.16 23.93 5.75
N GLY A 173 -16.61 23.80 4.53
CA GLY A 173 -16.08 22.53 4.01
C GLY A 173 -17.09 21.67 3.25
N TYR A 174 -18.33 22.12 3.01
CA TYR A 174 -19.32 21.39 2.21
C TYR A 174 -18.82 21.06 0.79
N ASP A 175 -18.18 22.02 0.13
CA ASP A 175 -17.69 21.85 -1.26
C ASP A 175 -16.44 20.93 -1.35
N GLU A 176 -15.72 20.74 -0.26
CA GLU A 176 -14.50 19.90 -0.24
C GLU A 176 -14.81 18.40 -0.26
N GLY A 177 -16.03 18.02 0.13
CA GLY A 177 -16.43 16.62 0.30
C GLY A 177 -15.79 15.94 1.51
N GLY A 178 -16.10 14.66 1.74
CA GLY A 178 -15.51 13.89 2.84
C GLY A 178 -14.18 13.25 2.45
N GLN A 179 -13.23 13.26 3.35
CA GLN A 179 -11.89 12.69 3.10
C GLN A 179 -11.95 11.19 2.73
N LEU A 180 -12.76 10.41 3.45
CA LEU A 180 -12.96 8.99 3.17
C LEU A 180 -13.71 8.80 1.85
N THR A 181 -14.86 9.48 1.70
CA THR A 181 -15.74 9.30 0.56
C THR A 181 -15.09 9.75 -0.75
N GLU A 182 -14.41 10.89 -0.77
CA GLU A 182 -13.69 11.36 -1.96
C GLU A 182 -12.48 10.47 -2.30
N ALA A 183 -11.73 10.00 -1.30
CA ALA A 183 -10.58 9.11 -1.54
C ALA A 183 -11.02 7.79 -2.19
N VAL A 184 -12.07 7.14 -1.67
CA VAL A 184 -12.58 5.88 -2.20
C VAL A 184 -13.28 6.09 -3.55
N ARG A 185 -14.01 7.20 -3.74
CA ARG A 185 -14.61 7.53 -5.04
C ARG A 185 -13.55 7.66 -6.14
N ARG A 186 -12.39 8.24 -5.81
CA ARG A 186 -11.26 8.38 -6.76
C ARG A 186 -10.48 7.08 -6.95
N LYS A 187 -10.46 6.21 -5.94
CA LYS A 187 -9.74 4.93 -5.94
C LYS A 187 -10.64 3.81 -5.44
N PRO A 188 -11.61 3.35 -6.26
CA PRO A 188 -12.59 2.34 -5.82
C PRO A 188 -11.96 0.96 -5.56
N TYR A 189 -10.78 0.70 -6.10
CA TYR A 189 -9.98 -0.50 -5.84
C TYR A 189 -8.79 -0.11 -4.95
N SER A 190 -8.99 -0.14 -3.64
CA SER A 190 -7.99 0.32 -2.68
C SER A 190 -8.05 -0.44 -1.37
N VAL A 191 -6.98 -0.34 -0.61
CA VAL A 191 -6.95 -0.69 0.82
C VAL A 191 -7.25 0.58 1.62
N VAL A 192 -8.27 0.55 2.46
CA VAL A 192 -8.59 1.64 3.36
C VAL A 192 -8.11 1.26 4.76
N LEU A 193 -7.12 1.98 5.25
CA LEU A 193 -6.51 1.78 6.55
C LEU A 193 -6.97 2.85 7.53
N PHE A 194 -7.66 2.44 8.57
CA PHE A 194 -8.00 3.25 9.74
C PHE A 194 -6.98 2.94 10.84
N ASP A 195 -6.06 3.87 11.07
CA ASP A 195 -4.99 3.68 12.04
C ASP A 195 -5.42 4.15 13.42
N GLU A 196 -5.07 3.40 14.48
CA GLU A 196 -5.41 3.67 15.89
C GLU A 196 -6.91 3.86 16.14
N VAL A 197 -7.72 2.90 15.65
CA VAL A 197 -9.19 2.99 15.64
C VAL A 197 -9.78 3.14 17.04
N GLU A 198 -9.10 2.73 18.09
CA GLU A 198 -9.50 2.92 19.49
C GLU A 198 -9.61 4.39 19.92
N LYS A 199 -8.94 5.30 19.20
CA LYS A 199 -8.99 6.75 19.50
C LYS A 199 -10.18 7.45 18.85
N ALA A 200 -10.87 6.81 17.92
CA ALA A 200 -11.97 7.40 17.18
C ALA A 200 -13.17 7.74 18.07
N HIS A 201 -13.85 8.85 17.75
CA HIS A 201 -15.14 9.15 18.38
C HIS A 201 -16.16 8.01 18.10
N PRO A 202 -17.05 7.67 19.04
CA PRO A 202 -18.06 6.61 18.86
C PRO A 202 -18.91 6.73 17.59
N ASP A 203 -19.18 7.93 17.10
CA ASP A 203 -19.97 8.16 15.89
C ASP A 203 -19.23 7.73 14.61
N VAL A 204 -17.88 7.62 14.62
CA VAL A 204 -17.10 7.06 13.51
C VAL A 204 -17.45 5.60 13.30
N PHE A 205 -17.69 4.85 14.38
CA PHE A 205 -18.09 3.43 14.29
C PHE A 205 -19.44 3.24 13.61
N ASN A 206 -20.37 4.20 13.73
CA ASN A 206 -21.63 4.14 13.01
C ASN A 206 -21.42 4.25 11.49
N VAL A 207 -20.47 5.08 11.04
CA VAL A 207 -20.08 5.17 9.64
C VAL A 207 -19.39 3.87 9.17
N LEU A 208 -18.48 3.33 9.98
CA LEU A 208 -17.83 2.07 9.69
C LEU A 208 -18.79 0.89 9.61
N LEU A 209 -19.77 0.81 10.51
CA LEU A 209 -20.84 -0.20 10.46
C LEU A 209 -21.59 -0.17 9.12
N GLN A 210 -21.95 1.03 8.63
CA GLN A 210 -22.59 1.14 7.33
C GLN A 210 -21.73 0.62 6.19
N VAL A 211 -20.39 0.90 6.20
CA VAL A 211 -19.46 0.34 5.23
C VAL A 211 -19.41 -1.17 5.32
N LEU A 212 -19.30 -1.70 6.53
CA LEU A 212 -19.12 -3.15 6.76
C LEU A 212 -20.38 -3.96 6.41
N ASP A 213 -21.58 -3.40 6.57
CA ASP A 213 -22.84 -4.07 6.29
C ASP A 213 -23.30 -3.89 4.84
N ASP A 214 -23.40 -2.64 4.39
CA ASP A 214 -23.98 -2.28 3.09
C ASP A 214 -22.92 -2.13 1.99
N GLY A 215 -21.64 -2.05 2.35
CA GLY A 215 -20.53 -1.79 1.41
C GLY A 215 -20.64 -0.47 0.68
N ARG A 216 -21.36 0.50 1.25
CA ARG A 216 -21.56 1.83 0.66
C ARG A 216 -21.86 2.88 1.72
N ILE A 217 -21.53 4.12 1.41
CA ILE A 217 -21.90 5.28 2.22
C ILE A 217 -22.50 6.35 1.30
N THR A 218 -23.51 7.07 1.78
CA THR A 218 -23.98 8.29 1.12
C THR A 218 -23.25 9.48 1.74
N ASP A 219 -22.57 10.26 0.90
CA ASP A 219 -21.87 11.47 1.35
C ASP A 219 -22.84 12.63 1.62
N SER A 220 -22.33 13.72 2.15
CA SER A 220 -23.14 14.92 2.46
C SER A 220 -23.76 15.59 1.23
N GLN A 221 -23.27 15.28 0.02
CA GLN A 221 -23.79 15.78 -1.24
C GLN A 221 -24.84 14.84 -1.86
N GLY A 222 -25.23 13.78 -1.15
CA GLY A 222 -26.20 12.79 -1.63
C GLY A 222 -25.63 11.75 -2.61
N ARG A 223 -24.33 11.72 -2.82
CA ARG A 223 -23.69 10.74 -3.71
C ARG A 223 -23.39 9.46 -2.94
N THR A 224 -23.72 8.32 -3.55
CA THR A 224 -23.38 7.00 -2.99
C THR A 224 -21.96 6.61 -3.39
N VAL A 225 -21.13 6.31 -2.41
CA VAL A 225 -19.75 5.83 -2.59
C VAL A 225 -19.70 4.34 -2.30
N ASP A 226 -19.20 3.56 -3.23
CA ASP A 226 -19.15 2.10 -3.18
C ASP A 226 -17.80 1.60 -2.62
N PHE A 227 -17.86 0.73 -1.60
CA PHE A 227 -16.71 0.11 -0.93
C PHE A 227 -16.56 -1.39 -1.22
N LYS A 228 -17.40 -1.96 -2.11
CA LYS A 228 -17.40 -3.42 -2.39
C LYS A 228 -16.07 -3.93 -2.90
N ASN A 229 -15.32 -3.10 -3.62
CA ASN A 229 -14.02 -3.46 -4.17
C ASN A 229 -12.85 -3.01 -3.28
N THR A 230 -13.12 -2.58 -2.06
CA THR A 230 -12.08 -2.19 -1.09
C THR A 230 -11.79 -3.29 -0.09
N ILE A 231 -10.62 -3.20 0.53
CA ILE A 231 -10.26 -3.95 1.73
C ILE A 231 -10.18 -2.95 2.88
N ILE A 232 -10.94 -3.21 3.93
CA ILE A 232 -10.97 -2.38 5.13
C ILE A 232 -10.01 -2.98 6.16
N ILE A 233 -9.04 -2.20 6.60
CA ILE A 233 -8.10 -2.58 7.65
C ILE A 233 -8.19 -1.52 8.75
N MET A 234 -8.34 -1.97 9.96
CA MET A 234 -8.29 -1.14 11.16
C MET A 234 -7.11 -1.61 12.00
N THR A 235 -6.31 -0.70 12.53
CA THR A 235 -5.25 -1.05 13.48
C THR A 235 -5.61 -0.56 14.87
N SER A 236 -5.20 -1.31 15.87
CA SER A 236 -5.35 -0.93 17.27
C SER A 236 -4.15 -1.41 18.09
N ASN A 237 -3.82 -0.63 19.12
CA ASN A 237 -2.81 -0.97 20.11
C ASN A 237 -3.43 -1.54 21.40
N LEU A 238 -4.76 -1.74 21.45
CA LEU A 238 -5.42 -2.41 22.58
C LEU A 238 -4.87 -3.81 22.76
N GLY A 239 -4.73 -4.23 24.00
CA GLY A 239 -4.16 -5.52 24.37
C GLY A 239 -2.66 -5.65 24.19
N SER A 240 -1.95 -4.60 23.75
CA SER A 240 -0.50 -4.66 23.51
C SER A 240 0.31 -5.02 24.77
N ALA A 241 -0.12 -4.59 25.94
CA ALA A 241 0.53 -4.96 27.21
C ALA A 241 0.46 -6.46 27.46
N HIS A 242 -0.70 -7.06 27.26
CA HIS A 242 -0.90 -8.52 27.39
C HIS A 242 -0.06 -9.29 26.37
N LEU A 243 0.03 -8.80 25.12
CA LEU A 243 0.84 -9.43 24.07
C LEU A 243 2.34 -9.38 24.35
N LEU A 244 2.83 -8.32 25.01
CA LEU A 244 4.25 -8.20 25.38
C LEU A 244 4.64 -9.12 26.55
N GLU A 245 3.71 -9.38 27.47
CA GLU A 245 3.94 -10.22 28.65
C GLU A 245 3.61 -11.70 28.43
N GLY A 246 2.74 -11.99 27.45
CA GLY A 246 2.14 -13.32 27.25
C GLY A 246 2.75 -14.15 26.14
N ILE A 247 4.01 -13.88 25.74
CA ILE A 247 4.74 -14.66 24.75
C ILE A 247 5.56 -15.73 25.44
N ASP A 248 5.51 -16.94 24.92
CA ASP A 248 6.36 -18.03 25.35
C ASP A 248 7.79 -17.93 24.76
N GLU A 249 8.70 -18.81 25.19
CA GLU A 249 10.08 -18.88 24.71
C GLU A 249 10.19 -19.14 23.19
N ASN A 250 9.15 -19.67 22.57
CA ASN A 250 9.08 -19.96 21.13
C ASN A 250 8.52 -18.78 20.33
N GLY A 251 8.04 -17.72 20.99
CA GLY A 251 7.43 -16.57 20.34
C GLY A 251 5.94 -16.76 20.04
N ASP A 252 5.29 -17.76 20.62
CA ASP A 252 3.86 -18.01 20.46
C ASP A 252 3.04 -17.32 21.55
N ILE A 253 1.82 -16.88 21.18
CA ILE A 253 0.90 -16.21 22.09
C ILE A 253 0.22 -17.26 22.98
N ASN A 254 0.32 -17.09 24.29
CA ASN A 254 -0.37 -17.94 25.24
C ASN A 254 -1.90 -17.76 25.10
N PRO A 255 -2.70 -18.85 25.10
CA PRO A 255 -4.16 -18.77 25.03
C PRO A 255 -4.81 -17.86 26.08
N ALA A 256 -4.25 -17.80 27.28
CA ALA A 256 -4.72 -16.90 28.34
C ALA A 256 -4.50 -15.41 27.97
N CYS A 257 -3.41 -15.11 27.27
CA CYS A 257 -3.13 -13.79 26.74
C CYS A 257 -4.12 -13.41 25.63
N GLU A 258 -4.39 -14.32 24.70
CA GLU A 258 -5.38 -14.11 23.64
C GLU A 258 -6.76 -13.79 24.23
N GLU A 259 -7.19 -14.55 25.24
CA GLU A 259 -8.46 -14.30 25.93
C GLU A 259 -8.48 -12.95 26.64
N ALA A 260 -7.37 -12.53 27.28
CA ALA A 260 -7.26 -11.22 27.91
C ALA A 260 -7.39 -10.08 26.90
N VAL A 261 -6.72 -10.17 25.75
CA VAL A 261 -6.83 -9.22 24.65
C VAL A 261 -8.26 -9.15 24.14
N MET A 262 -8.91 -10.29 23.91
CA MET A 262 -10.30 -10.35 23.45
C MET A 262 -11.28 -9.75 24.46
N ASN A 263 -11.03 -9.89 25.75
CA ASN A 263 -11.86 -9.28 26.81
C ASN A 263 -11.68 -7.75 26.83
N GLU A 264 -10.46 -7.25 26.67
CA GLU A 264 -10.19 -5.81 26.56
C GLU A 264 -10.90 -5.21 25.34
N LEU A 265 -10.86 -5.89 24.18
CA LEU A 265 -11.58 -5.49 22.98
C LEU A 265 -13.10 -5.41 23.17
N ARG A 266 -13.69 -6.43 23.80
CA ARG A 266 -15.14 -6.44 24.11
C ARG A 266 -15.55 -5.33 25.08
N GLY A 267 -14.63 -4.89 25.93
CA GLY A 267 -14.84 -3.74 26.81
C GLY A 267 -14.79 -2.40 26.09
N HIS A 268 -14.05 -2.31 24.99
CA HIS A 268 -13.86 -1.07 24.24
C HIS A 268 -14.80 -0.93 23.03
N PHE A 269 -14.95 -1.99 22.25
CA PHE A 269 -15.78 -2.00 21.05
C PHE A 269 -17.13 -2.66 21.28
N ARG A 270 -18.17 -2.13 20.66
CA ARG A 270 -19.51 -2.74 20.71
C ARG A 270 -19.46 -4.14 20.06
N PRO A 271 -20.12 -5.15 20.64
CA PRO A 271 -20.17 -6.50 20.06
C PRO A 271 -20.68 -6.53 18.61
N GLU A 272 -21.64 -5.64 18.30
CA GLU A 272 -22.17 -5.47 16.96
C GLU A 272 -21.06 -5.15 15.95
N PHE A 273 -20.13 -4.27 16.29
CA PHE A 273 -19.02 -3.89 15.42
C PHE A 273 -18.04 -5.07 15.23
N LEU A 274 -17.63 -5.73 16.30
CA LEU A 274 -16.71 -6.87 16.23
C LEU A 274 -17.26 -8.02 15.38
N ASN A 275 -18.58 -8.28 15.46
CA ASN A 275 -19.24 -9.33 14.68
C ASN A 275 -19.34 -9.04 13.18
N ARG A 276 -19.06 -7.81 12.74
CA ARG A 276 -19.05 -7.44 11.32
C ARG A 276 -17.69 -7.63 10.65
N LEU A 277 -16.65 -7.83 11.46
CA LEU A 277 -15.30 -8.08 10.97
C LEU A 277 -15.18 -9.51 10.44
N ASP A 278 -14.39 -9.68 9.37
CA ASP A 278 -14.08 -10.98 8.84
C ASP A 278 -13.07 -11.73 9.72
N GLU A 279 -12.06 -11.01 10.21
CA GLU A 279 -11.01 -11.56 11.05
C GLU A 279 -10.44 -10.49 11.99
N MET A 280 -10.18 -10.89 13.22
CA MET A 280 -9.37 -10.14 14.19
C MET A 280 -8.00 -10.82 14.26
N ILE A 281 -6.94 -10.08 14.00
CA ILE A 281 -5.61 -10.66 13.78
C ILE A 281 -4.64 -10.10 14.81
N LEU A 282 -4.05 -10.97 15.60
CA LEU A 282 -3.04 -10.65 16.60
C LEU A 282 -1.67 -10.62 15.93
N PHE A 283 -0.95 -9.50 16.06
CA PHE A 283 0.42 -9.36 15.62
C PHE A 283 1.37 -9.64 16.78
N LYS A 284 2.23 -10.61 16.58
CA LYS A 284 3.25 -11.00 17.55
C LYS A 284 4.34 -9.94 17.63
N PRO A 285 4.90 -9.63 18.82
CA PRO A 285 6.14 -8.88 18.92
C PRO A 285 7.26 -9.52 18.12
N LEU A 286 8.16 -8.69 17.58
CA LEU A 286 9.24 -9.13 16.72
C LEU A 286 10.40 -9.71 17.54
N THR A 287 10.92 -10.85 17.12
CA THR A 287 12.15 -11.42 17.67
C THR A 287 13.38 -10.72 17.10
N LYS A 288 14.56 -10.90 17.72
CA LYS A 288 15.83 -10.37 17.21
C LYS A 288 16.16 -10.85 15.80
N ASP A 289 15.82 -12.11 15.49
CA ASP A 289 16.02 -12.68 14.14
C ASP A 289 15.10 -12.02 13.11
N ASN A 290 13.86 -11.74 13.49
CA ASN A 290 12.93 -11.01 12.65
C ASN A 290 13.43 -9.60 12.35
N ILE A 291 13.94 -8.89 13.38
CA ILE A 291 14.53 -7.55 13.22
C ILE A 291 15.73 -7.59 12.27
N SER A 292 16.63 -8.56 12.41
CA SER A 292 17.78 -8.71 11.50
C SER A 292 17.34 -8.86 10.04
N ARG A 293 16.31 -9.67 9.77
CA ARG A 293 15.75 -9.83 8.42
C ARG A 293 15.09 -8.56 7.91
N ILE A 294 14.40 -7.80 8.77
CA ILE A 294 13.80 -6.51 8.42
C ILE A 294 14.89 -5.49 8.04
N VAL A 295 15.99 -5.45 8.78
CA VAL A 295 17.16 -4.61 8.46
C VAL A 295 17.70 -4.93 7.07
N ASP A 296 17.82 -6.22 6.72
CA ASP A 296 18.26 -6.63 5.37
C ASP A 296 17.30 -6.13 4.28
N LEU A 297 15.99 -6.18 4.50
CA LEU A 297 15.00 -5.64 3.57
C LEU A 297 15.10 -4.11 3.43
N CYS A 298 15.29 -3.39 4.54
CA CYS A 298 15.49 -1.93 4.52
C CYS A 298 16.76 -1.55 3.77
N VAL A 299 17.87 -2.27 3.97
CA VAL A 299 19.13 -2.05 3.25
C VAL A 299 18.95 -2.34 1.75
N ALA A 300 18.22 -3.38 1.40
CA ALA A 300 17.92 -3.68 -0.01
C ALA A 300 17.10 -2.56 -0.68
N ASP A 301 16.14 -1.97 0.05
CA ASP A 301 15.35 -0.85 -0.48
C ASP A 301 16.18 0.43 -0.61
N VAL A 302 17.04 0.74 0.36
CA VAL A 302 18.00 1.85 0.26
C VAL A 302 18.94 1.65 -0.94
N ASN A 303 19.46 0.44 -1.14
CA ASN A 303 20.34 0.13 -2.27
C ASN A 303 19.64 0.29 -3.63
N LYS A 304 18.35 -0.01 -3.73
CA LYS A 304 17.58 0.28 -4.95
C LYS A 304 17.53 1.78 -5.26
N ARG A 305 17.36 2.62 -4.24
CA ARG A 305 17.34 4.09 -4.39
C ARG A 305 18.73 4.67 -4.70
N LEU A 306 19.79 4.00 -4.24
CA LEU A 306 21.18 4.40 -4.49
C LEU A 306 21.72 3.89 -5.83
N ALA A 307 21.01 2.99 -6.52
CA ALA A 307 21.46 2.38 -7.77
C ALA A 307 21.82 3.43 -8.85
N ASP A 308 21.01 4.50 -8.97
CA ASP A 308 21.24 5.58 -9.93
C ASP A 308 22.52 6.40 -9.64
N ARG A 309 23.05 6.28 -8.41
CA ARG A 309 24.27 6.98 -7.97
C ARG A 309 25.49 6.07 -7.92
N GLU A 310 25.35 4.82 -8.35
CA GLU A 310 26.39 3.78 -8.31
C GLU A 310 26.94 3.52 -6.88
N LEU A 311 26.15 3.83 -5.85
CA LEU A 311 26.50 3.61 -4.46
C LEU A 311 25.85 2.36 -3.92
N LYS A 312 26.55 1.63 -3.06
CA LYS A 312 26.05 0.42 -2.40
C LYS A 312 26.34 0.45 -0.90
N LEU A 313 25.27 0.40 -0.11
CA LEU A 313 25.34 0.24 1.35
C LEU A 313 25.48 -1.24 1.70
N ARG A 314 26.42 -1.57 2.60
CA ARG A 314 26.54 -2.89 3.22
C ARG A 314 26.63 -2.72 4.73
N LEU A 315 25.87 -3.51 5.47
CA LEU A 315 25.96 -3.58 6.91
C LEU A 315 26.80 -4.80 7.31
N THR A 316 27.62 -4.64 8.33
CA THR A 316 28.32 -5.74 8.99
C THR A 316 27.37 -6.44 9.97
N ASP A 317 27.64 -7.70 10.31
CA ASP A 317 26.80 -8.45 11.26
C ASP A 317 26.79 -7.76 12.67
N ALA A 318 27.92 -7.16 13.08
CA ALA A 318 28.01 -6.38 14.30
C ALA A 318 27.08 -5.16 14.28
N ALA A 319 26.92 -4.49 13.13
CA ALA A 319 26.03 -3.34 12.99
C ALA A 319 24.53 -3.73 12.94
N LYS A 320 24.22 -5.00 12.64
CA LYS A 320 22.83 -5.48 12.67
C LYS A 320 22.37 -5.83 14.08
N VAL A 321 23.30 -6.16 14.99
CA VAL A 321 23.01 -6.53 16.38
C VAL A 321 22.92 -5.31 17.28
N PHE A 322 23.53 -4.19 16.89
CA PHE A 322 23.49 -2.92 17.62
C PHE A 322 22.14 -2.23 17.46
#